data_068851a88fc50398c9363a72341564e1
#
_entry.id   068851a88fc50398c9363a72341564e1
#
_cell.length_a   1.000
_cell.length_b   1.000
_cell.length_c   1.000
_cell.angle_alpha   90.00
_cell.angle_beta   90.00
_cell.angle_gamma   90.00
#
_symmetry.space_group_name_H-M   'P 1'
#
loop_
_entity.id
_entity.type
_entity.pdbx_description
1 polymer ?
#
loop_
_entity_poly.entity_id
_entity_poly.type
_entity_poly.pdbx_seq_one_letter_code
_entity_poly.pdbx_strand_id
1 'polypeptide(L)'
;PLSPSTYMIEFGKLCYYTYIGEYVVPNKYYIVASNGIGQSLRKLIEHPKQINTELINTWDEKCGKKRQIIAEGIKMTDSLRKYIEEFDFSIVSDIAPITLLDEFSKSPWYKYHFGGGIKKRPTFEKPSEQLKKSEKTMPYVKQLLKVYSKEAGQVYETQEDLKNNQKLYKHFMRQREGFFSAQSLKRFARDELLNEDSYNSLKGQVEFGIMDVYENEYSSELERVKETTKQANSLGVSCEEIKDVTIYDKTGMCHELVNDEKIIWRDIDENI
;
A
#
# COMPACT_ATOMS: atom_id res chain seq x y z
N PRO A 1 5.25 -24.03 28.43
CA PRO A 1 4.73 -24.71 27.25
C PRO A 1 3.27 -25.13 27.45
N LEU A 2 2.45 -25.03 26.39
CA LEU A 2 1.07 -25.48 26.40
C LEU A 2 1.01 -27.00 26.55
N SER A 3 0.07 -27.48 27.39
CA SER A 3 -0.16 -28.90 27.62
C SER A 3 -1.45 -29.39 26.92
N PRO A 4 -1.60 -30.71 26.66
CA PRO A 4 -2.84 -31.24 26.09
C PRO A 4 -4.06 -30.90 26.95
N SER A 5 -3.95 -31.01 28.26
CA SER A 5 -5.05 -30.72 29.19
C SER A 5 -5.61 -29.30 29.04
N THR A 6 -4.74 -28.31 28.80
CA THR A 6 -5.15 -26.94 28.57
C THR A 6 -5.77 -26.73 27.18
N TYR A 7 -5.28 -27.47 26.18
CA TYR A 7 -5.70 -27.27 24.79
C TYR A 7 -6.93 -28.09 24.37
N MET A 8 -7.31 -29.12 25.14
CA MET A 8 -8.56 -29.89 24.87
C MET A 8 -9.81 -29.02 24.81
N ILE A 9 -9.88 -27.98 25.62
CA ILE A 9 -10.99 -27.01 25.56
C ILE A 9 -11.07 -26.32 24.21
N GLU A 10 -9.92 -25.92 23.65
CA GLU A 10 -9.87 -25.25 22.34
C GLU A 10 -10.23 -26.20 21.20
N PHE A 11 -9.81 -27.48 21.26
CA PHE A 11 -10.26 -28.49 20.32
C PHE A 11 -11.77 -28.76 20.48
N GLY A 12 -12.28 -28.74 21.70
CA GLY A 12 -13.70 -28.85 21.98
C GLY A 12 -14.50 -27.67 21.38
N LYS A 13 -14.01 -26.47 21.52
CA LYS A 13 -14.59 -25.28 20.88
C LYS A 13 -14.62 -25.42 19.35
N LEU A 14 -13.50 -25.81 18.75
CA LEU A 14 -13.40 -26.04 17.32
C LEU A 14 -14.47 -27.01 16.83
N CYS A 15 -14.56 -28.19 17.45
CA CYS A 15 -15.55 -29.19 17.09
C CYS A 15 -16.99 -28.72 17.34
N TYR A 16 -17.27 -28.10 18.47
CA TYR A 16 -18.63 -27.67 18.81
C TYR A 16 -19.17 -26.60 17.86
N TYR A 17 -18.38 -25.54 17.63
CA TYR A 17 -18.85 -24.44 16.77
C TYR A 17 -18.95 -24.85 15.30
N THR A 18 -18.10 -25.77 14.84
CA THR A 18 -18.23 -26.34 13.49
C THR A 18 -19.39 -27.35 13.40
N TYR A 19 -19.67 -28.12 14.49
CA TYR A 19 -20.80 -29.02 14.55
C TYR A 19 -22.15 -28.29 14.46
N ILE A 20 -22.31 -27.17 15.18
CA ILE A 20 -23.55 -26.38 15.12
C ILE A 20 -23.63 -25.47 13.90
N GLY A 21 -22.59 -25.46 13.03
CA GLY A 21 -22.55 -24.68 11.81
C GLY A 21 -22.31 -23.18 11.99
N GLU A 22 -21.90 -22.74 13.19
CA GLU A 22 -21.55 -21.35 13.44
C GLU A 22 -20.23 -20.96 12.74
N TYR A 23 -19.28 -21.91 12.65
CA TYR A 23 -18.06 -21.75 11.89
C TYR A 23 -17.92 -22.83 10.82
N VAL A 24 -17.27 -22.46 9.71
CA VAL A 24 -16.84 -23.43 8.70
C VAL A 24 -15.57 -24.12 9.19
N VAL A 25 -15.43 -25.42 8.92
CA VAL A 25 -14.20 -26.16 9.23
C VAL A 25 -13.02 -25.50 8.50
N PRO A 26 -12.00 -25.01 9.21
CA PRO A 26 -10.87 -24.35 8.57
C PRO A 26 -9.99 -25.34 7.80
N ASN A 27 -9.37 -24.90 6.72
CA ASN A 27 -8.39 -25.70 5.99
C ASN A 27 -7.13 -25.99 6.80
N LYS A 28 -6.77 -25.08 7.72
CA LYS A 28 -5.62 -25.21 8.64
C LYS A 28 -5.94 -24.53 9.97
N TYR A 29 -5.48 -25.13 11.04
CA TYR A 29 -5.61 -24.63 12.40
C TYR A 29 -4.24 -24.57 13.07
N TYR A 30 -3.73 -23.37 13.32
CA TYR A 30 -2.40 -23.18 13.90
C TYR A 30 -2.46 -22.92 15.40
N ILE A 31 -1.66 -23.68 16.15
CA ILE A 31 -1.41 -23.41 17.57
C ILE A 31 -0.19 -22.49 17.67
N VAL A 32 -0.40 -21.29 18.20
CA VAL A 32 0.67 -20.33 18.44
C VAL A 32 0.84 -20.14 19.94
N ALA A 33 1.99 -20.49 20.47
CA ALA A 33 2.28 -20.38 21.89
C ALA A 33 3.61 -19.63 22.11
N SER A 34 3.60 -18.56 22.91
CA SER A 34 4.79 -17.73 23.20
C SER A 34 5.97 -18.54 23.75
N ASN A 35 5.68 -19.55 24.57
CA ASN A 35 6.67 -20.45 25.17
C ASN A 35 6.72 -21.84 24.50
N GLY A 36 6.19 -21.95 23.27
CA GLY A 36 6.07 -23.21 22.54
C GLY A 36 5.06 -24.17 23.12
N ILE A 37 4.83 -25.29 22.43
CA ILE A 37 3.98 -26.41 22.89
C ILE A 37 4.80 -27.44 23.64
N GLY A 38 4.19 -28.10 24.63
CA GLY A 38 4.81 -29.19 25.37
C GLY A 38 4.93 -30.45 24.50
N GLN A 39 5.89 -31.31 24.84
CA GLN A 39 6.18 -32.55 24.09
C GLN A 39 4.96 -33.47 23.93
N SER A 40 4.11 -33.56 24.98
CA SER A 40 2.88 -34.36 24.94
C SER A 40 1.82 -33.81 23.99
N LEU A 41 1.69 -32.46 23.87
CA LEU A 41 0.77 -31.86 22.89
C LEU A 41 1.31 -32.04 21.47
N ARG A 42 2.63 -31.96 21.28
CA ARG A 42 3.26 -32.23 19.98
C ARG A 42 2.99 -33.65 19.51
N LYS A 43 3.15 -34.65 20.38
CA LYS A 43 2.81 -36.06 20.07
C LYS A 43 1.34 -36.25 19.67
N LEU A 44 0.42 -35.52 20.31
CA LEU A 44 -0.99 -35.57 19.93
C LEU A 44 -1.22 -34.98 18.52
N ILE A 45 -0.57 -33.88 18.19
CA ILE A 45 -0.67 -33.26 16.85
C ILE A 45 -0.10 -34.21 15.79
N GLU A 46 1.01 -34.88 16.09
CA GLU A 46 1.61 -35.91 15.22
C GLU A 46 0.71 -37.14 15.01
N HIS A 47 -0.22 -37.38 15.94
CA HIS A 47 -1.18 -38.48 15.89
C HIS A 47 -2.64 -38.01 15.98
N PRO A 48 -3.18 -37.35 14.95
CA PRO A 48 -4.47 -36.67 14.99
C PRO A 48 -5.64 -37.50 15.52
N LYS A 49 -5.69 -38.78 15.20
CA LYS A 49 -6.74 -39.69 15.71
C LYS A 49 -6.75 -39.87 17.23
N GLN A 50 -5.63 -39.63 17.89
CA GLN A 50 -5.58 -39.62 19.36
C GLN A 50 -6.30 -38.41 19.95
N ILE A 51 -6.33 -37.30 19.25
CA ILE A 51 -7.07 -36.11 19.66
C ILE A 51 -8.57 -36.41 19.73
N ASN A 52 -9.13 -37.08 18.70
CA ASN A 52 -10.54 -37.50 18.70
C ASN A 52 -10.87 -38.36 19.95
N THR A 53 -10.07 -39.39 20.21
CA THR A 53 -10.28 -40.29 21.32
C THR A 53 -10.16 -39.58 22.67
N GLU A 54 -9.10 -38.77 22.85
CA GLU A 54 -8.86 -38.07 24.12
C GLU A 54 -9.93 -36.98 24.37
N LEU A 55 -10.35 -36.26 23.31
CA LEU A 55 -11.42 -35.25 23.41
C LEU A 55 -12.74 -35.87 23.84
N ILE A 56 -13.13 -37.03 23.27
CA ILE A 56 -14.34 -37.74 23.67
C ILE A 56 -14.25 -38.21 25.11
N ASN A 57 -13.14 -38.84 25.50
CA ASN A 57 -12.95 -39.39 26.84
C ASN A 57 -12.92 -38.32 27.94
N THR A 58 -12.45 -37.11 27.61
CA THR A 58 -12.32 -36.04 28.58
C THR A 58 -13.41 -34.96 28.44
N TRP A 59 -14.39 -35.15 27.54
CA TRP A 59 -15.40 -34.14 27.23
C TRP A 59 -16.13 -33.59 28.43
N ASP A 60 -16.71 -34.49 29.25
CA ASP A 60 -17.50 -34.08 30.40
C ASP A 60 -16.68 -33.34 31.46
N GLU A 61 -15.39 -33.65 31.53
CA GLU A 61 -14.47 -32.98 32.46
C GLU A 61 -13.97 -31.62 31.93
N LYS A 62 -13.59 -31.52 30.63
CA LYS A 62 -12.90 -30.38 30.05
C LYS A 62 -13.81 -29.48 29.27
N CYS A 63 -14.78 -30.00 28.55
CA CYS A 63 -15.56 -29.23 27.57
C CYS A 63 -17.04 -29.08 27.97
N GLY A 64 -17.59 -30.14 28.62
CA GLY A 64 -19.00 -30.23 28.92
C GLY A 64 -19.50 -29.35 30.06
N LYS A 65 -18.60 -28.91 30.95
CA LYS A 65 -18.99 -28.11 32.14
C LYS A 65 -19.47 -26.71 31.73
N LYS A 66 -20.31 -26.16 32.61
CA LYS A 66 -20.77 -24.74 32.48
C LYS A 66 -19.59 -23.80 32.36
N ARG A 67 -19.71 -22.84 31.46
CA ARG A 67 -18.72 -21.77 31.19
C ARG A 67 -17.36 -22.25 30.66
N GLN A 68 -17.25 -23.50 30.22
CA GLN A 68 -16.03 -23.92 29.50
C GLN A 68 -16.06 -23.50 28.02
N ILE A 69 -17.13 -23.88 27.31
CA ILE A 69 -17.36 -23.46 25.91
C ILE A 69 -18.53 -22.47 25.86
N ILE A 70 -19.68 -22.87 26.42
CA ILE A 70 -20.86 -22.00 26.55
C ILE A 70 -21.32 -21.91 28.02
N ALA A 71 -22.21 -20.96 28.32
CA ALA A 71 -22.66 -20.65 29.68
C ALA A 71 -23.39 -21.85 30.35
N GLU A 72 -24.21 -22.58 29.61
CA GLU A 72 -25.05 -23.65 30.08
C GLU A 72 -24.34 -24.99 30.22
N GLY A 73 -23.17 -25.13 29.56
CA GLY A 73 -22.46 -26.38 29.39
C GLY A 73 -23.00 -27.22 28.22
N ILE A 74 -22.23 -28.19 27.77
CA ILE A 74 -22.57 -29.01 26.60
C ILE A 74 -22.52 -30.51 26.98
N LYS A 75 -23.69 -31.15 26.97
CA LYS A 75 -23.74 -32.60 27.15
C LYS A 75 -23.29 -33.31 25.87
N MET A 76 -22.52 -34.38 26.03
CA MET A 76 -22.16 -35.25 24.91
C MET A 76 -23.40 -35.97 24.41
N THR A 77 -23.80 -35.70 23.17
CA THR A 77 -24.86 -36.44 22.48
C THR A 77 -24.24 -37.40 21.48
N ASP A 78 -24.99 -38.45 21.07
CA ASP A 78 -24.49 -39.42 20.09
C ASP A 78 -24.09 -38.78 18.77
N SER A 79 -24.86 -37.73 18.33
CA SER A 79 -24.54 -36.96 17.11
C SER A 79 -23.26 -36.16 17.25
N LEU A 80 -23.04 -35.48 18.39
CA LEU A 80 -21.80 -34.75 18.66
C LEU A 80 -20.61 -35.72 18.79
N ARG A 81 -20.78 -36.84 19.48
CA ARG A 81 -19.76 -37.89 19.57
C ARG A 81 -19.33 -38.36 18.20
N LYS A 82 -20.28 -38.71 17.33
CA LYS A 82 -20.01 -39.17 15.97
C LYS A 82 -19.28 -38.08 15.16
N TYR A 83 -19.71 -36.81 15.28
CA TYR A 83 -19.03 -35.72 14.64
C TYR A 83 -17.56 -35.57 15.07
N ILE A 84 -17.29 -35.67 16.38
CA ILE A 84 -15.91 -35.62 16.89
C ILE A 84 -15.10 -36.82 16.41
N GLU A 85 -15.68 -38.03 16.37
CA GLU A 85 -15.01 -39.23 15.85
C GLU A 85 -14.57 -39.11 14.40
N GLU A 86 -15.40 -38.45 13.57
CA GLU A 86 -15.16 -38.23 12.14
C GLU A 86 -14.33 -36.99 11.84
N PHE A 87 -14.17 -36.09 12.82
CA PHE A 87 -13.46 -34.83 12.61
C PHE A 87 -11.99 -35.04 12.24
N ASP A 88 -11.53 -34.38 11.18
CA ASP A 88 -10.14 -34.47 10.71
C ASP A 88 -9.22 -33.47 11.42
N PHE A 89 -8.56 -33.91 12.48
CA PHE A 89 -7.55 -33.08 13.17
C PHE A 89 -6.19 -32.98 12.47
N SER A 90 -6.01 -33.59 11.28
CA SER A 90 -4.78 -33.38 10.50
C SER A 90 -4.56 -31.94 10.05
N ILE A 91 -5.62 -31.12 10.12
CA ILE A 91 -5.56 -29.67 9.89
C ILE A 91 -4.77 -28.93 10.98
N VAL A 92 -4.57 -29.53 12.15
CA VAL A 92 -3.91 -28.92 13.30
C VAL A 92 -2.39 -29.00 13.17
N SER A 93 -1.72 -27.89 13.35
CA SER A 93 -0.26 -27.83 13.43
C SER A 93 0.19 -26.76 14.43
N ASP A 94 1.40 -26.87 14.93
CA ASP A 94 2.01 -25.78 15.69
C ASP A 94 2.87 -24.90 14.79
N ILE A 95 2.91 -23.63 15.10
CA ILE A 95 3.82 -22.68 14.46
C ILE A 95 4.56 -21.88 15.52
N ALA A 96 5.87 -21.77 15.37
CA ALA A 96 6.66 -20.94 16.28
C ALA A 96 6.28 -19.46 16.10
N PRO A 97 6.13 -18.68 17.18
CA PRO A 97 5.81 -17.25 17.09
C PRO A 97 6.76 -16.47 16.17
N ILE A 98 8.03 -16.84 16.20
CA ILE A 98 9.04 -16.19 15.33
C ILE A 98 8.77 -16.43 13.84
N THR A 99 8.31 -17.63 13.47
CA THR A 99 7.95 -17.96 12.09
C THR A 99 6.73 -17.16 11.65
N LEU A 100 5.70 -17.07 12.51
CA LEU A 100 4.51 -16.27 12.24
C LEU A 100 4.87 -14.78 12.10
N LEU A 101 5.72 -14.26 12.98
CA LEU A 101 6.20 -12.88 12.89
C LEU A 101 7.02 -12.63 11.63
N ASP A 102 7.85 -13.59 11.22
CA ASP A 102 8.63 -13.49 9.98
C ASP A 102 7.73 -13.46 8.74
N GLU A 103 6.72 -14.34 8.69
CA GLU A 103 5.73 -14.32 7.62
C GLU A 103 4.90 -13.03 7.62
N PHE A 104 4.43 -12.61 8.79
CA PHE A 104 3.67 -11.37 8.94
C PHE A 104 4.51 -10.14 8.58
N SER A 105 5.81 -10.15 8.91
CA SER A 105 6.74 -9.05 8.59
C SER A 105 6.88 -8.78 7.09
N LYS A 106 6.63 -9.79 6.28
CA LYS A 106 6.63 -9.71 4.81
C LYS A 106 5.34 -9.11 4.26
N SER A 107 4.28 -9.07 5.09
CA SER A 107 3.00 -8.52 4.68
C SER A 107 2.98 -6.99 4.73
N PRO A 108 2.21 -6.31 3.87
CA PRO A 108 2.00 -4.87 3.96
C PRO A 108 1.43 -4.44 5.33
N TRP A 109 0.59 -5.27 5.93
CA TRP A 109 -0.06 -5.01 7.22
C TRP A 109 0.90 -4.92 8.41
N TYR A 110 2.05 -5.62 8.37
CA TYR A 110 3.08 -5.52 9.41
C TYR A 110 3.60 -4.08 9.53
N LYS A 111 3.87 -3.47 8.40
CA LYS A 111 4.36 -2.08 8.34
C LYS A 111 3.33 -1.10 8.86
N TYR A 112 2.07 -1.32 8.54
CA TYR A 112 0.96 -0.51 9.00
C TYR A 112 0.80 -0.57 10.53
N HIS A 113 0.81 -1.77 11.11
CA HIS A 113 0.52 -1.96 12.55
C HIS A 113 1.72 -1.74 13.47
N PHE A 114 2.93 -2.08 13.03
CA PHE A 114 4.11 -2.04 13.90
C PHE A 114 5.10 -0.92 13.56
N GLY A 115 4.73 -0.02 12.69
CA GLY A 115 5.58 1.13 12.36
C GLY A 115 6.93 0.72 11.78
N GLY A 116 6.98 -0.43 11.10
CA GLY A 116 8.15 -0.96 10.42
C GLY A 116 8.62 -0.08 9.27
N GLY A 117 8.75 1.21 9.54
CA GLY A 117 9.19 2.31 8.71
C GLY A 117 8.46 2.33 7.37
N ILE A 118 7.83 3.43 7.04
CA ILE A 118 7.48 3.73 5.65
C ILE A 118 8.68 3.32 4.81
N LYS A 119 8.49 2.43 3.83
CA LYS A 119 9.60 2.06 2.93
C LYS A 119 10.25 3.35 2.45
N LYS A 120 11.55 3.47 2.68
CA LYS A 120 12.25 4.68 2.25
C LYS A 120 12.14 4.75 0.74
N ARG A 121 11.53 5.81 0.24
CA ARG A 121 11.42 6.05 -1.18
C ARG A 121 12.83 6.01 -1.80
N PRO A 122 13.06 5.24 -2.86
CA PRO A 122 14.32 5.26 -3.58
C PRO A 122 14.56 6.66 -4.19
N THR A 123 15.81 7.09 -4.23
CA THR A 123 16.17 8.32 -4.93
C THR A 123 15.75 8.19 -6.40
N PHE A 124 15.05 9.18 -6.93
CA PHE A 124 14.65 9.14 -8.34
C PHE A 124 15.88 9.30 -9.25
N GLU A 125 15.88 8.59 -10.35
CA GLU A 125 16.89 8.75 -11.38
C GLU A 125 16.63 10.02 -12.17
N LYS A 126 17.66 10.86 -12.29
CA LYS A 126 17.58 12.05 -13.14
C LYS A 126 17.31 11.65 -14.59
N PRO A 127 16.46 12.40 -15.31
CA PRO A 127 16.21 12.12 -16.71
C PRO A 127 17.52 12.23 -17.51
N SER A 128 17.63 11.40 -18.54
CA SER A 128 18.70 11.54 -19.52
C SER A 128 18.70 12.94 -20.15
N GLU A 129 19.84 13.42 -20.61
CA GLU A 129 19.91 14.74 -21.27
C GLU A 129 18.99 14.83 -22.48
N GLN A 130 18.84 13.74 -23.23
CA GLN A 130 17.96 13.70 -24.41
C GLN A 130 16.54 13.23 -24.03
N LEU A 131 15.53 13.84 -24.66
CA LEU A 131 14.14 13.40 -24.55
C LEU A 131 13.93 12.00 -25.14
N LYS A 132 13.33 11.11 -24.37
CA LYS A 132 12.83 9.84 -24.90
C LYS A 132 11.68 10.09 -25.87
N LYS A 133 11.47 9.17 -26.81
CA LYS A 133 10.40 9.29 -27.82
C LYS A 133 9.01 9.47 -27.19
N SER A 134 8.75 8.80 -26.07
CA SER A 134 7.50 8.93 -25.31
C SER A 134 7.34 10.30 -24.64
N GLU A 135 8.42 10.95 -24.20
CA GLU A 135 8.35 12.27 -23.57
C GLU A 135 7.98 13.36 -24.60
N LYS A 136 8.50 13.25 -25.83
CA LYS A 136 8.24 14.23 -26.90
C LYS A 136 6.75 14.40 -27.23
N THR A 137 5.95 13.38 -26.96
CA THR A 137 4.50 13.36 -27.21
C THR A 137 3.66 13.86 -26.04
N MET A 138 4.25 14.04 -24.86
CA MET A 138 3.53 14.46 -23.66
C MET A 138 3.01 15.90 -23.76
N PRO A 139 1.76 16.17 -23.36
CA PRO A 139 1.17 17.50 -23.42
C PRO A 139 2.02 18.56 -22.72
N TYR A 140 2.53 18.30 -21.52
CA TYR A 140 3.33 19.30 -20.80
C TYR A 140 4.60 19.70 -21.54
N VAL A 141 5.27 18.76 -22.24
CA VAL A 141 6.48 19.05 -23.03
C VAL A 141 6.12 19.98 -24.20
N LYS A 142 5.08 19.61 -24.95
CA LYS A 142 4.61 20.40 -26.10
C LYS A 142 4.19 21.81 -25.68
N GLN A 143 3.45 21.93 -24.60
CA GLN A 143 2.98 23.22 -24.11
C GLN A 143 4.14 24.09 -23.58
N LEU A 144 5.12 23.49 -22.86
CA LEU A 144 6.31 24.24 -22.43
C LEU A 144 7.13 24.76 -23.61
N LEU A 145 7.33 23.95 -24.65
CA LEU A 145 8.03 24.42 -25.87
C LEU A 145 7.32 25.59 -26.53
N LYS A 146 5.98 25.56 -26.59
CA LYS A 146 5.19 26.71 -27.10
C LYS A 146 5.29 27.96 -26.22
N VAL A 147 5.23 27.79 -24.88
CA VAL A 147 5.47 28.89 -23.93
C VAL A 147 6.83 29.52 -24.14
N TYR A 148 7.87 28.73 -24.34
CA TYR A 148 9.22 29.24 -24.59
C TYR A 148 9.35 29.91 -25.96
N SER A 149 8.64 29.37 -26.97
CA SER A 149 8.61 29.96 -28.29
C SER A 149 8.03 31.37 -28.27
N LYS A 150 6.90 31.56 -27.58
CA LYS A 150 6.27 32.87 -27.40
C LYS A 150 7.15 33.83 -26.61
N GLU A 151 7.75 33.37 -25.52
CA GLU A 151 8.64 34.20 -24.70
C GLU A 151 9.88 34.69 -25.47
N ALA A 152 10.41 33.86 -26.36
CA ALA A 152 11.60 34.19 -27.13
C ALA A 152 11.30 34.87 -28.50
N GLY A 153 10.04 34.89 -28.93
CA GLY A 153 9.67 35.31 -30.29
C GLY A 153 10.27 34.42 -31.38
N GLN A 154 10.56 33.16 -31.07
CA GLN A 154 11.22 32.19 -31.95
C GLN A 154 10.63 30.81 -31.75
N VAL A 155 10.39 30.04 -32.81
CA VAL A 155 9.81 28.71 -32.73
C VAL A 155 10.81 27.68 -32.16
N TYR A 156 10.38 26.96 -31.14
CA TYR A 156 11.07 25.81 -30.59
C TYR A 156 10.16 24.58 -30.68
N GLU A 157 10.47 23.66 -31.57
CA GLU A 157 9.72 22.42 -31.74
C GLU A 157 10.31 21.27 -30.91
N THR A 158 11.59 21.35 -30.61
CA THR A 158 12.36 20.32 -29.93
C THR A 158 13.21 20.90 -28.78
N GLN A 159 13.63 20.01 -27.88
CA GLN A 159 14.60 20.37 -26.83
C GLN A 159 15.93 20.89 -27.42
N GLU A 160 16.32 20.36 -28.56
CA GLU A 160 17.58 20.72 -29.24
C GLU A 160 17.56 22.20 -29.63
N ASP A 161 16.42 22.72 -30.06
CA ASP A 161 16.25 24.11 -30.43
C ASP A 161 16.47 25.06 -29.24
N LEU A 162 16.12 24.60 -28.03
CA LEU A 162 16.32 25.38 -26.80
C LEU A 162 17.79 25.54 -26.42
N LYS A 163 18.71 24.71 -26.93
CA LYS A 163 20.14 24.78 -26.58
C LYS A 163 20.77 26.12 -26.91
N ASN A 164 20.22 26.81 -27.87
CA ASN A 164 20.66 28.18 -28.26
C ASN A 164 20.23 29.25 -27.23
N ASN A 165 19.24 28.93 -26.37
CA ASN A 165 18.79 29.78 -25.27
C ASN A 165 19.04 29.08 -23.93
N GLN A 166 20.21 29.27 -23.36
CA GLN A 166 20.66 28.60 -22.14
C GLN A 166 19.71 28.81 -20.93
N LYS A 167 19.03 29.98 -20.85
CA LYS A 167 18.11 30.26 -19.75
C LYS A 167 16.85 29.39 -19.84
N LEU A 168 16.26 29.31 -21.04
CA LEU A 168 15.07 28.48 -21.28
C LEU A 168 15.41 27.01 -21.24
N TYR A 169 16.54 26.60 -21.81
CA TYR A 169 17.02 25.22 -21.72
C TYR A 169 17.19 24.75 -20.29
N LYS A 170 17.87 25.49 -19.42
CA LYS A 170 18.04 25.15 -18.01
C LYS A 170 16.71 25.13 -17.26
N HIS A 171 15.77 26.03 -17.61
CA HIS A 171 14.43 26.01 -17.02
C HIS A 171 13.70 24.72 -17.44
N PHE A 172 13.70 24.38 -18.72
CA PHE A 172 13.07 23.16 -19.23
C PHE A 172 13.63 21.89 -18.54
N MET A 173 14.95 21.80 -18.40
CA MET A 173 15.59 20.64 -17.74
C MET A 173 15.15 20.50 -16.28
N ARG A 174 15.00 21.61 -15.53
CA ARG A 174 14.46 21.57 -14.15
C ARG A 174 13.00 21.11 -14.11
N GLN A 175 12.18 21.55 -15.07
CA GLN A 175 10.78 21.10 -15.16
C GLN A 175 10.71 19.59 -15.43
N ARG A 176 11.59 19.05 -16.28
CA ARG A 176 11.72 17.62 -16.52
C ARG A 176 12.17 16.86 -15.27
N GLU A 177 13.15 17.36 -14.53
CA GLU A 177 13.58 16.73 -13.27
C GLU A 177 12.39 16.63 -12.31
N GLY A 178 11.57 17.66 -12.19
CA GLY A 178 10.35 17.63 -11.39
C GLY A 178 9.39 16.56 -11.88
N PHE A 179 9.09 16.50 -13.16
CA PHE A 179 8.19 15.51 -13.72
C PHE A 179 8.65 14.06 -13.45
N PHE A 180 9.94 13.78 -13.64
CA PHE A 180 10.50 12.45 -13.34
C PHE A 180 10.45 12.10 -11.86
N SER A 181 10.64 13.08 -10.97
CA SER A 181 10.48 12.90 -9.54
C SER A 181 9.04 12.50 -9.19
N ALA A 182 8.04 13.25 -9.69
CA ALA A 182 6.63 12.93 -9.48
C ALA A 182 6.26 11.54 -10.03
N GLN A 183 6.74 11.19 -11.22
CA GLN A 183 6.52 9.85 -11.79
C GLN A 183 7.17 8.74 -10.95
N SER A 184 8.34 8.99 -10.35
CA SER A 184 8.97 8.06 -9.43
C SER A 184 8.16 7.91 -8.15
N LEU A 185 7.62 9.01 -7.60
CA LEU A 185 6.75 8.97 -6.42
C LEU A 185 5.44 8.23 -6.71
N LYS A 186 4.85 8.46 -7.88
CA LYS A 186 3.63 7.76 -8.34
C LYS A 186 3.83 6.25 -8.44
N ARG A 187 4.95 5.81 -9.02
CA ARG A 187 5.31 4.39 -9.07
C ARG A 187 5.53 3.81 -7.69
N PHE A 188 6.28 4.50 -6.84
CA PHE A 188 6.50 4.10 -5.46
C PHE A 188 5.18 3.95 -4.69
N ALA A 189 4.25 4.90 -4.83
CA ALA A 189 2.94 4.83 -4.19
C ALA A 189 2.15 3.61 -4.67
N ARG A 190 2.09 3.37 -5.97
CA ARG A 190 1.39 2.23 -6.57
C ARG A 190 1.98 0.88 -6.14
N ASP A 191 3.30 0.74 -6.15
CA ASP A 191 3.98 -0.55 -6.02
C ASP A 191 4.28 -0.93 -4.56
N GLU A 192 4.31 0.04 -3.65
CA GLU A 192 4.87 -0.14 -2.31
C GLU A 192 3.93 0.30 -1.16
N LEU A 193 2.89 1.09 -1.44
CA LEU A 193 1.96 1.57 -0.43
C LEU A 193 0.67 0.75 -0.43
N LEU A 194 -0.02 0.77 0.72
CA LEU A 194 -1.29 0.07 0.88
C LEU A 194 -2.45 0.79 0.21
N ASN A 195 -2.42 2.11 0.24
CA ASN A 195 -3.44 2.95 -0.36
C ASN A 195 -2.93 3.47 -1.71
N GLU A 196 -3.45 2.89 -2.79
CA GLU A 196 -3.12 3.28 -4.16
C GLU A 196 -3.47 4.75 -4.47
N ASP A 197 -4.40 5.34 -3.70
CA ASP A 197 -4.82 6.72 -3.87
C ASP A 197 -3.92 7.75 -3.16
N SER A 198 -2.91 7.32 -2.41
CA SER A 198 -2.01 8.23 -1.68
C SER A 198 -1.37 9.28 -2.57
N TYR A 199 -0.91 8.89 -3.78
CA TYR A 199 -0.35 9.83 -4.74
C TYR A 199 -1.41 10.81 -5.29
N ASN A 200 -2.61 10.33 -5.62
CA ASN A 200 -3.69 11.17 -6.14
C ASN A 200 -4.19 12.17 -5.08
N SER A 201 -4.21 11.77 -3.81
CA SER A 201 -4.51 12.67 -2.69
C SER A 201 -3.50 13.83 -2.62
N LEU A 202 -2.19 13.55 -2.75
CA LEU A 202 -1.17 14.59 -2.76
C LEU A 202 -1.30 15.50 -3.97
N LYS A 203 -1.53 14.93 -5.16
CA LYS A 203 -1.73 15.69 -6.40
C LYS A 203 -2.96 16.61 -6.30
N GLY A 204 -4.04 16.13 -5.69
CA GLY A 204 -5.25 16.93 -5.41
C GLY A 204 -4.98 18.10 -4.46
N GLN A 205 -4.15 17.92 -3.43
CA GLN A 205 -3.73 19.01 -2.54
C GLN A 205 -2.91 20.07 -3.31
N VAL A 206 -2.02 19.62 -4.20
CA VAL A 206 -1.27 20.55 -5.06
C VAL A 206 -2.21 21.28 -6.03
N GLU A 207 -3.12 20.56 -6.70
CA GLU A 207 -4.14 21.15 -7.59
C GLU A 207 -4.90 22.26 -6.88
N PHE A 208 -5.49 21.96 -5.73
CA PHE A 208 -6.24 22.95 -4.95
C PHE A 208 -5.39 24.15 -4.55
N GLY A 209 -4.17 23.90 -4.07
CA GLY A 209 -3.32 24.98 -3.52
C GLY A 209 -2.66 25.87 -4.57
N ILE A 210 -2.70 25.54 -5.86
CA ILE A 210 -2.14 26.37 -6.93
C ILE A 210 -3.18 27.15 -7.72
N MET A 211 -4.48 26.81 -7.65
CA MET A 211 -5.48 27.34 -8.56
C MET A 211 -5.59 28.86 -8.52
N ASP A 212 -5.65 29.46 -7.34
CA ASP A 212 -5.74 30.93 -7.21
C ASP A 212 -4.56 31.66 -7.87
N VAL A 213 -3.35 31.06 -7.79
CA VAL A 213 -2.15 31.61 -8.42
C VAL A 213 -2.15 31.31 -9.92
N TYR A 214 -2.56 30.11 -10.32
CA TYR A 214 -2.64 29.72 -11.72
C TYR A 214 -3.61 30.62 -12.54
N GLU A 215 -4.75 30.98 -11.94
CA GLU A 215 -5.81 31.80 -12.59
C GLU A 215 -5.51 33.30 -12.63
N ASN A 216 -4.47 33.76 -11.96
CA ASN A 216 -4.07 35.17 -12.03
C ASN A 216 -3.65 35.59 -13.44
N GLU A 217 -3.80 36.86 -13.72
CA GLU A 217 -3.25 37.49 -14.93
C GLU A 217 -1.74 37.69 -14.81
N TYR A 218 -1.02 37.32 -15.87
CA TYR A 218 0.45 37.42 -15.95
C TYR A 218 0.89 38.13 -17.20
N SER A 219 2.06 38.77 -17.13
CA SER A 219 2.67 39.45 -18.29
C SER A 219 3.07 38.45 -19.40
N SER A 220 3.35 37.18 -19.03
CA SER A 220 3.64 36.10 -19.97
C SER A 220 3.23 34.73 -19.40
N GLU A 221 3.01 33.78 -20.31
CA GLU A 221 2.72 32.39 -19.92
C GLU A 221 3.90 31.75 -19.18
N LEU A 222 5.13 32.13 -19.49
CA LEU A 222 6.31 31.70 -18.78
C LEU A 222 6.31 32.16 -17.31
N GLU A 223 5.83 33.37 -17.05
CA GLU A 223 5.66 33.88 -15.70
C GLU A 223 4.60 33.08 -14.95
N ARG A 224 3.44 32.79 -15.57
CA ARG A 224 2.41 31.91 -15.01
C ARG A 224 3.00 30.56 -14.63
N VAL A 225 3.74 29.87 -15.52
CA VAL A 225 4.40 28.59 -15.21
C VAL A 225 5.30 28.70 -13.98
N LYS A 226 6.12 29.78 -13.92
CA LYS A 226 7.06 29.98 -12.80
C LYS A 226 6.35 30.23 -11.47
N GLU A 227 5.36 31.10 -11.44
CA GLU A 227 4.66 31.45 -10.20
C GLU A 227 3.77 30.29 -9.74
N THR A 228 3.10 29.57 -10.63
CA THR A 228 2.33 28.38 -10.29
C THR A 228 3.22 27.27 -9.71
N THR A 229 4.35 26.97 -10.33
CA THR A 229 5.28 25.94 -9.81
C THR A 229 5.96 26.38 -8.51
N LYS A 230 6.25 27.66 -8.35
CA LYS A 230 6.75 28.26 -7.10
C LYS A 230 5.71 28.15 -5.98
N GLN A 231 4.43 28.44 -6.27
CA GLN A 231 3.34 28.24 -5.32
C GLN A 231 3.24 26.78 -4.90
N ALA A 232 3.23 25.82 -5.84
CA ALA A 232 3.23 24.40 -5.54
C ALA A 232 4.38 24.02 -4.58
N ASN A 233 5.57 24.56 -4.81
CA ASN A 233 6.75 24.29 -3.99
C ASN A 233 6.63 24.83 -2.55
N SER A 234 5.83 25.87 -2.33
CA SER A 234 5.58 26.43 -0.99
C SER A 234 4.55 25.66 -0.16
N LEU A 235 3.72 24.82 -0.81
CA LEU A 235 2.66 24.09 -0.13
C LEU A 235 3.23 23.02 0.82
N GLY A 236 2.65 22.93 2.00
CA GLY A 236 2.90 21.83 2.95
C GLY A 236 2.00 20.65 2.67
N VAL A 237 2.27 19.89 1.59
CA VAL A 237 1.46 18.72 1.23
C VAL A 237 2.01 17.43 1.85
N SER A 238 1.12 16.61 2.42
CA SER A 238 1.47 15.31 2.99
C SER A 238 0.26 14.38 3.01
N CYS A 239 0.50 13.10 3.12
CA CYS A 239 -0.51 12.10 3.48
C CYS A 239 0.08 11.15 4.53
N GLU A 240 -0.76 10.26 5.07
CA GLU A 240 -0.34 9.36 6.16
C GLU A 240 0.87 8.50 5.77
N GLU A 241 0.90 8.01 4.53
CA GLU A 241 1.92 7.09 4.04
C GLU A 241 3.11 7.77 3.35
N ILE A 242 2.95 9.03 2.89
CA ILE A 242 3.99 9.81 2.21
C ILE A 242 4.20 11.12 2.96
N LYS A 243 5.26 11.19 3.76
CA LYS A 243 5.60 12.37 4.56
C LYS A 243 6.60 13.28 3.85
N ASP A 244 7.48 12.70 3.03
CA ASP A 244 8.57 13.43 2.38
C ASP A 244 8.23 13.74 0.92
N VAL A 245 7.41 14.79 0.71
CA VAL A 245 7.10 15.31 -0.63
C VAL A 245 8.04 16.46 -0.92
N THR A 246 8.92 16.27 -1.91
CA THR A 246 9.95 17.24 -2.27
C THR A 246 9.41 18.35 -3.21
N ILE A 247 10.16 19.45 -3.33
CA ILE A 247 9.87 20.49 -4.30
C ILE A 247 9.86 19.98 -5.75
N TYR A 248 10.67 18.94 -6.05
CA TYR A 248 10.67 18.29 -7.35
C TYR A 248 9.34 17.59 -7.62
N ASP A 249 8.82 16.85 -6.64
CA ASP A 249 7.54 16.16 -6.77
C ASP A 249 6.39 17.12 -7.04
N LYS A 250 6.33 18.21 -6.27
CA LYS A 250 5.29 19.23 -6.40
C LYS A 250 5.34 19.95 -7.75
N THR A 251 6.53 20.30 -8.22
CA THR A 251 6.72 20.81 -9.58
C THR A 251 6.26 19.80 -10.63
N GLY A 252 6.59 18.53 -10.47
CA GLY A 252 6.19 17.47 -11.39
C GLY A 252 4.69 17.20 -11.39
N MET A 253 4.02 17.32 -10.23
CA MET A 253 2.57 17.20 -10.11
C MET A 253 1.86 18.30 -10.92
N CYS A 254 2.39 19.53 -11.00
CA CYS A 254 1.86 20.56 -11.88
C CYS A 254 1.90 20.12 -13.36
N HIS A 255 2.96 19.44 -13.79
CA HIS A 255 3.04 18.92 -15.16
C HIS A 255 2.15 17.70 -15.40
N GLU A 256 1.89 16.89 -14.37
CA GLU A 256 0.86 15.86 -14.47
C GLU A 256 -0.55 16.44 -14.60
N LEU A 257 -0.85 17.53 -13.88
CA LEU A 257 -2.12 18.23 -14.04
C LEU A 257 -2.30 18.77 -15.47
N VAL A 258 -1.21 19.18 -16.13
CA VAL A 258 -1.25 19.53 -17.56
C VAL A 258 -1.50 18.33 -18.46
N ASN A 259 -0.88 17.18 -18.16
CA ASN A 259 -1.12 15.94 -18.91
C ASN A 259 -2.54 15.40 -18.70
N ASP A 260 -3.14 15.68 -17.54
CA ASP A 260 -4.51 15.30 -17.17
C ASP A 260 -5.55 16.37 -17.62
N GLU A 261 -5.13 17.39 -18.37
CA GLU A 261 -5.97 18.51 -18.88
C GLU A 261 -6.69 19.32 -17.79
N LYS A 262 -6.16 19.29 -16.55
CA LYS A 262 -6.69 20.05 -15.42
C LYS A 262 -6.26 21.53 -15.44
N ILE A 263 -5.05 21.77 -15.91
CA ILE A 263 -4.50 23.10 -16.16
C ILE A 263 -3.81 23.12 -17.53
N ILE A 264 -3.64 24.29 -18.11
CA ILE A 264 -3.03 24.48 -19.42
C ILE A 264 -1.94 25.53 -19.31
N TRP A 265 -0.70 25.20 -19.72
CA TRP A 265 0.36 26.21 -19.82
C TRP A 265 0.17 27.09 -21.02
N ARG A 266 -0.19 26.50 -22.15
CA ARG A 266 -0.57 27.15 -23.40
C ARG A 266 -1.37 26.20 -24.26
N ASP A 267 -2.39 26.70 -24.95
CA ASP A 267 -3.13 25.91 -25.91
C ASP A 267 -2.22 25.45 -27.07
N ILE A 268 -2.34 24.15 -27.38
CA ILE A 268 -1.52 23.54 -28.44
C ILE A 268 -1.98 24.01 -29.82
N ASP A 269 -3.25 24.35 -29.97
CA ASP A 269 -3.84 24.76 -31.25
C ASP A 269 -3.69 26.28 -31.55
N GLU A 270 -3.29 27.07 -30.57
CA GLU A 270 -2.96 28.49 -30.83
C GLU A 270 -1.68 28.61 -31.66
N ASN A 271 -1.80 29.25 -32.83
CA ASN A 271 -0.66 29.64 -33.62
C ASN A 271 0.16 30.73 -32.89
N ILE A 272 1.47 30.74 -33.09
CA ILE A 272 2.42 31.69 -32.51
C ILE A 272 2.20 33.07 -33.13
#